data_56b4e8dc2bc444f0a238a01dbb02ae55
#
_entry.id   56b4e8dc2bc444f0a238a01dbb02ae55
#
_cell.length_a   1.000
_cell.length_b   1.000
_cell.length_c   1.000
_cell.angle_alpha   90.00
_cell.angle_beta   90.00
_cell.angle_gamma   90.00
#
_symmetry.space_group_name_H-M   'P 1'
#
loop_
_entity.id
_entity.type
_entity.pdbx_description
1 polymer ?
#
loop_
_entity_poly.entity_id
_entity_poly.type
_entity_poly.pdbx_seq_one_letter_code
_entity_poly.pdbx_strand_id
1 'polypeptide(L)'
;HGARAAAVGRRVTLREHLEGVEARVREAGSLLRLPEPVVRDLALAARLHDLGKAEPRFQAWLYGGDAEAASAGPLLAKSAMDPRDRPALHQARLRAGLPPGWRHEALSVALAASTPALLAEAGDPELVLHLIASHHGGARPFLPGTEHRLPAACTLEWDGATLHADSVEEALRLDGAAERFWRLVRRYGWWGLAYLEAILRLADWRQSEHEQTADGPQMREGEGWR
;
A
#
# COMPACT_ATOMS: atom_id res chain seq x y z
N HIS A 1 -31.39 -26.59 -0.84
CA HIS A 1 -29.94 -26.38 -0.77
C HIS A 1 -29.58 -25.28 -1.74
N GLY A 2 -29.68 -24.01 -1.29
CA GLY A 2 -29.21 -22.86 -2.04
C GLY A 2 -27.67 -22.83 -1.93
N ALA A 3 -26.99 -23.01 -3.05
CA ALA A 3 -25.59 -22.69 -3.15
C ALA A 3 -25.43 -21.19 -2.87
N ARG A 4 -24.88 -20.85 -1.73
CA ARG A 4 -24.37 -19.49 -1.50
C ARG A 4 -23.30 -19.28 -2.57
N ALA A 5 -23.55 -18.37 -3.51
CA ALA A 5 -22.54 -17.88 -4.42
C ALA A 5 -21.35 -17.45 -3.55
N ALA A 6 -20.19 -18.08 -3.77
CA ALA A 6 -18.97 -17.65 -3.09
C ALA A 6 -18.78 -16.18 -3.41
N ALA A 7 -18.59 -15.35 -2.40
CA ALA A 7 -18.28 -13.95 -2.59
C ALA A 7 -16.92 -13.89 -3.32
N VAL A 8 -16.98 -13.67 -4.61
CA VAL A 8 -15.79 -13.45 -5.44
C VAL A 8 -15.29 -12.05 -5.08
N GLY A 9 -13.99 -11.93 -4.76
CA GLY A 9 -13.38 -10.63 -4.53
C GLY A 9 -13.51 -9.76 -5.78
N ARG A 10 -13.52 -8.44 -5.62
CA ARG A 10 -13.49 -7.49 -6.73
C ARG A 10 -12.05 -7.17 -7.09
N ARG A 11 -11.75 -7.10 -8.39
CA ARG A 11 -10.51 -6.47 -8.88
C ARG A 11 -10.59 -4.97 -8.66
N VAL A 12 -9.57 -4.41 -8.01
CA VAL A 12 -9.41 -2.96 -7.83
C VAL A 12 -8.07 -2.59 -8.42
N THR A 13 -8.05 -1.57 -9.27
CA THR A 13 -6.80 -1.09 -9.84
C THR A 13 -5.95 -0.40 -8.79
N LEU A 14 -4.64 -0.43 -8.97
CA LEU A 14 -3.70 0.24 -8.07
C LEU A 14 -4.00 1.74 -8.01
N ARG A 15 -4.29 2.36 -9.15
CA ARG A 15 -4.64 3.78 -9.23
C ARG A 15 -5.90 4.13 -8.45
N GLU A 16 -7.01 3.42 -8.67
CA GLU A 16 -8.26 3.65 -7.93
C GLU A 16 -8.07 3.55 -6.42
N HIS A 17 -7.30 2.55 -5.99
CA HIS A 17 -7.03 2.37 -4.57
C HIS A 17 -6.23 3.54 -3.99
N LEU A 18 -5.12 3.91 -4.61
CA LEU A 18 -4.24 4.98 -4.13
C LEU A 18 -4.96 6.35 -4.10
N GLU A 19 -5.72 6.68 -5.15
CA GLU A 19 -6.54 7.89 -5.21
C GLU A 19 -7.62 7.89 -4.12
N GLY A 20 -8.26 6.74 -3.88
CA GLY A 20 -9.25 6.59 -2.83
C GLY A 20 -8.67 6.77 -1.42
N VAL A 21 -7.48 6.23 -1.15
CA VAL A 21 -6.78 6.43 0.14
C VAL A 21 -6.36 7.88 0.31
N GLU A 22 -5.84 8.53 -0.74
CA GLU A 22 -5.49 9.95 -0.71
C GLU A 22 -6.71 10.83 -0.37
N ALA A 23 -7.85 10.60 -1.02
CA ALA A 23 -9.08 11.35 -0.76
C ALA A 23 -9.50 11.23 0.71
N ARG A 24 -9.45 10.03 1.29
CA ARG A 24 -9.77 9.78 2.70
C ARG A 24 -8.79 10.45 3.66
N VAL A 25 -7.51 10.48 3.32
CA VAL A 25 -6.49 11.19 4.10
C VAL A 25 -6.79 12.69 4.11
N ARG A 26 -7.12 13.28 2.97
CA ARG A 26 -7.47 14.71 2.88
C ARG A 26 -8.74 15.04 3.67
N GLU A 27 -9.76 14.19 3.57
CA GLU A 27 -10.98 14.31 4.38
C GLU A 27 -10.67 14.26 5.88
N ALA A 28 -9.91 13.25 6.32
CA ALA A 28 -9.49 13.11 7.70
C ALA A 28 -8.67 14.32 8.17
N GLY A 29 -7.72 14.80 7.36
CA GLY A 29 -6.91 15.98 7.64
C GLY A 29 -7.75 17.24 7.87
N SER A 30 -8.78 17.43 7.04
CA SER A 30 -9.74 18.54 7.19
C SER A 30 -10.56 18.42 8.47
N LEU A 31 -11.15 17.25 8.74
CA LEU A 31 -11.95 17.00 9.95
C LEU A 31 -11.14 17.17 11.23
N LEU A 32 -9.90 16.72 11.23
CA LEU A 32 -8.97 16.80 12.36
C LEU A 32 -8.26 18.15 12.46
N ARG A 33 -8.49 19.06 11.49
CA ARG A 33 -7.86 20.39 11.41
C ARG A 33 -6.34 20.33 11.46
N LEU A 34 -5.76 19.36 10.75
CA LEU A 34 -4.31 19.24 10.67
C LEU A 34 -3.71 20.40 9.86
N PRO A 35 -2.47 20.82 10.16
CA PRO A 35 -1.75 21.80 9.33
C PRO A 35 -1.63 21.32 7.88
N GLU A 36 -1.85 22.23 6.92
CA GLU A 36 -1.81 21.90 5.48
C GLU A 36 -0.53 21.18 5.02
N PRO A 37 0.68 21.53 5.50
CA PRO A 37 1.88 20.79 5.12
C PRO A 37 1.82 19.31 5.56
N VAL A 38 1.26 19.03 6.74
CA VAL A 38 1.10 17.66 7.26
C VAL A 38 0.08 16.87 6.44
N VAL A 39 -1.04 17.52 6.05
CA VAL A 39 -2.05 16.89 5.18
C VAL A 39 -1.45 16.55 3.82
N ARG A 40 -0.63 17.42 3.26
CA ARG A 40 0.08 17.20 2.00
C ARG A 40 1.02 16.01 2.08
N ASP A 41 1.82 15.91 3.13
CA ASP A 41 2.76 14.79 3.33
C ASP A 41 2.02 13.46 3.51
N LEU A 42 0.93 13.46 4.29
CA LEU A 42 0.05 12.30 4.45
C LEU A 42 -0.59 11.88 3.12
N ALA A 43 -1.09 12.83 2.34
CA ALA A 43 -1.70 12.59 1.04
C ALA A 43 -0.69 12.03 0.03
N LEU A 44 0.53 12.59 0.03
CA LEU A 44 1.62 12.06 -0.79
C LEU A 44 2.01 10.64 -0.39
N ALA A 45 2.13 10.37 0.92
CA ALA A 45 2.35 9.01 1.40
C ALA A 45 1.22 8.06 0.97
N ALA A 46 -0.03 8.49 1.00
CA ALA A 46 -1.18 7.72 0.54
C ALA A 46 -1.10 7.39 -0.96
N ARG A 47 -0.64 8.31 -1.81
CA ARG A 47 -0.44 8.07 -3.25
C ARG A 47 0.69 7.09 -3.57
N LEU A 48 1.63 6.89 -2.65
CA LEU A 48 2.86 6.15 -2.90
C LEU A 48 2.95 4.83 -2.11
N HIS A 49 2.13 4.61 -1.07
CA HIS A 49 2.33 3.53 -0.10
C HIS A 49 2.34 2.13 -0.71
N ASP A 50 1.55 1.93 -1.74
CA ASP A 50 1.31 0.63 -2.37
C ASP A 50 1.97 0.47 -3.77
N LEU A 51 2.80 1.42 -4.22
CA LEU A 51 3.47 1.35 -5.53
C LEU A 51 4.29 0.07 -5.71
N GLY A 52 4.83 -0.48 -4.65
CA GLY A 52 5.56 -1.75 -4.68
C GLY A 52 4.72 -2.96 -5.10
N LYS A 53 3.39 -2.85 -5.09
CA LYS A 53 2.49 -3.88 -5.66
C LYS A 53 2.63 -4.00 -7.18
N ALA A 54 3.20 -2.99 -7.85
CA ALA A 54 3.44 -3.03 -9.29
C ALA A 54 4.53 -4.03 -9.73
N GLU A 55 5.26 -4.63 -8.79
CA GLU A 55 6.24 -5.66 -9.09
C GLU A 55 5.60 -6.84 -9.85
N PRO A 56 6.22 -7.30 -10.97
CA PRO A 56 5.57 -8.24 -11.89
C PRO A 56 5.07 -9.54 -11.24
N ARG A 57 5.82 -10.12 -10.30
CA ARG A 57 5.40 -11.36 -9.61
C ARG A 57 4.28 -11.09 -8.62
N PHE A 58 4.26 -9.89 -7.99
CA PHE A 58 3.15 -9.48 -7.15
C PHE A 58 1.89 -9.31 -8.00
N GLN A 59 2.00 -8.67 -9.17
CA GLN A 59 0.88 -8.57 -10.11
C GLN A 59 0.42 -9.95 -10.59
N ALA A 60 1.34 -10.83 -11.01
CA ALA A 60 0.98 -12.19 -11.38
C ALA A 60 0.22 -12.91 -10.26
N TRP A 61 0.62 -12.74 -9.00
CA TRP A 61 -0.12 -13.27 -7.86
C TRP A 61 -1.55 -12.71 -7.76
N LEU A 62 -1.74 -11.41 -7.93
CA LEU A 62 -3.07 -10.77 -7.93
C LEU A 62 -3.95 -11.25 -9.10
N TYR A 63 -3.34 -11.65 -10.20
CA TYR A 63 -4.01 -12.29 -11.35
C TYR A 63 -4.17 -13.81 -11.21
N GLY A 64 -4.05 -14.35 -10.00
CA GLY A 64 -4.24 -15.77 -9.75
C GLY A 64 -3.05 -16.64 -10.15
N GLY A 65 -1.87 -16.06 -10.29
CA GLY A 65 -0.65 -16.74 -10.74
C GLY A 65 -0.45 -16.73 -12.25
N ASP A 66 -1.20 -15.89 -12.96
CA ASP A 66 -1.13 -15.72 -14.43
C ASP A 66 -0.29 -14.47 -14.76
N ALA A 67 0.97 -14.69 -15.17
CA ALA A 67 1.90 -13.62 -15.51
C ALA A 67 1.57 -12.95 -16.87
N GLU A 68 0.98 -13.70 -17.81
CA GLU A 68 0.59 -13.16 -19.10
C GLU A 68 -0.60 -12.21 -18.95
N ALA A 69 -1.64 -12.64 -18.24
CA ALA A 69 -2.78 -11.80 -17.94
C ALA A 69 -2.38 -10.55 -17.12
N ALA A 70 -1.41 -10.68 -16.20
CA ALA A 70 -0.89 -9.56 -15.42
C ALA A 70 -0.14 -8.55 -16.29
N SER A 71 0.62 -9.02 -17.26
CA SER A 71 1.36 -8.16 -18.20
C SER A 71 0.44 -7.41 -19.18
N ALA A 72 -0.68 -8.02 -19.56
CA ALA A 72 -1.63 -7.44 -20.50
C ALA A 72 -2.71 -6.56 -19.83
N GLY A 73 -2.92 -6.74 -18.53
CA GLY A 73 -3.98 -6.06 -17.77
C GLY A 73 -3.50 -4.82 -17.00
N PRO A 74 -4.44 -4.10 -16.37
CA PRO A 74 -4.09 -2.98 -15.52
C PRO A 74 -3.38 -3.43 -14.23
N LEU A 75 -2.55 -2.57 -13.65
CA LEU A 75 -1.99 -2.80 -12.32
C LEU A 75 -3.11 -2.89 -11.27
N LEU A 76 -3.10 -3.96 -10.47
CA LEU A 76 -4.09 -4.22 -9.44
C LEU A 76 -3.54 -3.89 -8.04
N ALA A 77 -4.40 -3.33 -7.19
CA ALA A 77 -4.22 -3.29 -5.73
C ALA A 77 -4.81 -4.53 -5.07
N LYS A 78 -5.89 -5.08 -5.66
CA LYS A 78 -6.64 -6.23 -5.10
C LYS A 78 -7.02 -7.23 -6.16
N SER A 79 -6.94 -8.50 -5.77
CA SER A 79 -7.35 -9.65 -6.58
C SER A 79 -8.86 -9.89 -6.53
N ALA A 80 -9.39 -10.54 -7.58
CA ALA A 80 -10.74 -11.11 -7.55
C ALA A 80 -10.80 -12.50 -6.87
N MET A 81 -9.68 -13.03 -6.38
CA MET A 81 -9.66 -14.30 -5.66
C MET A 81 -10.39 -14.17 -4.31
N ASP A 82 -11.09 -15.23 -3.90
CA ASP A 82 -11.69 -15.27 -2.56
C ASP A 82 -10.58 -15.25 -1.49
N PRO A 83 -10.55 -14.25 -0.60
CA PRO A 83 -9.53 -14.16 0.45
C PRO A 83 -9.62 -15.29 1.48
N ARG A 84 -10.72 -16.05 1.47
CA ARG A 84 -10.93 -17.23 2.34
C ARG A 84 -10.38 -18.51 1.74
N ASP A 85 -10.19 -18.56 0.42
CA ASP A 85 -9.60 -19.71 -0.27
C ASP A 85 -8.08 -19.69 -0.16
N ARG A 86 -7.59 -20.02 1.03
CA ARG A 86 -6.16 -20.05 1.32
C ARG A 86 -5.35 -20.99 0.41
N PRO A 87 -5.85 -22.20 0.06
CA PRO A 87 -5.17 -23.05 -0.90
C PRO A 87 -5.00 -22.40 -2.28
N ALA A 88 -6.05 -21.79 -2.84
CA ALA A 88 -5.97 -21.10 -4.12
C ALA A 88 -4.98 -19.92 -4.09
N LEU A 89 -5.02 -19.11 -3.03
CA LEU A 89 -4.09 -18.00 -2.82
C LEU A 89 -2.64 -18.47 -2.75
N HIS A 90 -2.39 -19.59 -2.05
CA HIS A 90 -1.07 -20.17 -1.95
C HIS A 90 -0.56 -20.70 -3.30
N GLN A 91 -1.39 -21.42 -4.04
CA GLN A 91 -1.05 -21.92 -5.37
C GLN A 91 -0.80 -20.78 -6.37
N ALA A 92 -1.60 -19.72 -6.34
CA ALA A 92 -1.38 -18.52 -7.14
C ALA A 92 -0.01 -17.88 -6.82
N ARG A 93 0.35 -17.80 -5.53
CA ARG A 93 1.63 -17.26 -5.10
C ARG A 93 2.81 -18.09 -5.61
N LEU A 94 2.70 -19.42 -5.55
CA LEU A 94 3.74 -20.32 -6.07
C LEU A 94 3.91 -20.16 -7.58
N ARG A 95 2.79 -20.12 -8.34
CA ARG A 95 2.84 -19.91 -9.79
C ARG A 95 3.45 -18.56 -10.16
N ALA A 96 3.15 -17.52 -9.41
CA ALA A 96 3.72 -16.19 -9.61
C ALA A 96 5.22 -16.11 -9.26
N GLY A 97 5.78 -17.11 -8.59
CA GLY A 97 7.16 -17.06 -8.09
C GLY A 97 7.41 -15.98 -7.04
N LEU A 98 6.34 -15.55 -6.34
CA LEU A 98 6.44 -14.49 -5.32
C LEU A 98 6.97 -15.09 -4.01
N PRO A 99 8.16 -14.68 -3.52
CA PRO A 99 8.77 -15.26 -2.32
C PRO A 99 7.88 -15.11 -1.06
N PRO A 100 7.96 -16.06 -0.11
CA PRO A 100 7.36 -15.87 1.20
C PRO A 100 7.92 -14.61 1.88
N GLY A 101 7.08 -13.91 2.64
CA GLY A 101 7.53 -12.70 3.34
C GLY A 101 7.79 -11.49 2.45
N TRP A 102 7.44 -11.54 1.15
CA TRP A 102 7.52 -10.38 0.28
C TRP A 102 6.83 -9.15 0.89
N ARG A 103 7.50 -8.00 0.83
CA ARG A 103 7.02 -6.74 1.39
C ARG A 103 6.96 -5.67 0.30
N HIS A 104 5.75 -5.37 -0.18
CA HIS A 104 5.54 -4.32 -1.17
C HIS A 104 5.81 -2.93 -0.60
N GLU A 105 5.57 -2.69 0.69
CA GLU A 105 5.88 -1.43 1.36
C GLU A 105 7.37 -1.08 1.26
N ALA A 106 8.19 -2.10 1.26
CA ALA A 106 9.62 -1.95 1.10
C ALA A 106 10.01 -1.45 -0.29
N LEU A 107 9.43 -2.06 -1.32
CA LEU A 107 9.65 -1.62 -2.69
C LEU A 107 9.02 -0.24 -2.93
N SER A 108 7.88 0.06 -2.31
CA SER A 108 7.29 1.40 -2.38
C SER A 108 8.25 2.48 -1.85
N VAL A 109 8.91 2.21 -0.71
CA VAL A 109 9.96 3.11 -0.17
C VAL A 109 11.13 3.25 -1.15
N ALA A 110 11.61 2.12 -1.71
CA ALA A 110 12.74 2.14 -2.65
C ALA A 110 12.43 2.98 -3.89
N LEU A 111 11.26 2.79 -4.51
CA LEU A 111 10.81 3.55 -5.67
C LEU A 111 10.67 5.05 -5.35
N ALA A 112 10.08 5.39 -4.21
CA ALA A 112 9.92 6.78 -3.79
C ALA A 112 11.27 7.45 -3.48
N ALA A 113 12.17 6.76 -2.78
CA ALA A 113 13.48 7.30 -2.40
C ALA A 113 14.42 7.47 -3.61
N SER A 114 14.33 6.58 -4.60
CA SER A 114 15.15 6.64 -5.82
C SER A 114 14.62 7.64 -6.85
N THR A 115 13.45 8.24 -6.62
CA THR A 115 12.81 9.17 -7.55
C THR A 115 12.51 10.50 -6.85
N PRO A 116 13.52 11.41 -6.73
CA PRO A 116 13.35 12.66 -5.97
C PRO A 116 12.18 13.53 -6.45
N ALA A 117 11.78 13.42 -7.73
CA ALA A 117 10.64 14.15 -8.27
C ALA A 117 9.32 13.79 -7.57
N LEU A 118 9.16 12.54 -7.10
CA LEU A 118 7.97 12.12 -6.34
C LEU A 118 7.87 12.78 -4.97
N LEU A 119 9.00 13.17 -4.40
CA LEU A 119 9.07 13.81 -3.07
C LEU A 119 9.23 15.32 -3.15
N ALA A 120 9.24 15.90 -4.37
CA ALA A 120 9.50 17.33 -4.56
C ALA A 120 8.45 18.23 -3.86
N GLU A 121 7.22 17.75 -3.72
CA GLU A 121 6.14 18.50 -3.07
C GLU A 121 6.05 18.23 -1.55
N ALA A 122 6.86 17.31 -1.01
CA ALA A 122 6.85 16.98 0.39
C ALA A 122 7.40 18.13 1.25
N GLY A 123 6.69 18.49 2.30
CA GLY A 123 7.18 19.36 3.37
C GLY A 123 8.22 18.65 4.24
N ASP A 124 8.01 17.37 4.49
CA ASP A 124 8.92 16.47 5.19
C ASP A 124 9.07 15.12 4.45
N PRO A 125 10.02 15.00 3.52
CA PRO A 125 10.25 13.76 2.78
C PRO A 125 10.54 12.54 3.68
N GLU A 126 11.16 12.74 4.84
CA GLU A 126 11.42 11.67 5.79
C GLU A 126 10.12 11.12 6.42
N LEU A 127 9.17 12.02 6.71
CA LEU A 127 7.85 11.61 7.17
C LEU A 127 7.12 10.78 6.09
N VAL A 128 7.12 11.25 4.84
CA VAL A 128 6.49 10.53 3.72
C VAL A 128 7.06 9.12 3.60
N LEU A 129 8.38 8.97 3.53
CA LEU A 129 9.04 7.66 3.42
C LEU A 129 8.77 6.77 4.63
N HIS A 130 8.71 7.34 5.83
CA HIS A 130 8.37 6.59 7.04
C HIS A 130 6.93 6.08 7.01
N LEU A 131 5.98 6.92 6.63
CA LEU A 131 4.57 6.55 6.52
C LEU A 131 4.36 5.42 5.50
N ILE A 132 5.04 5.48 4.34
CA ILE A 132 5.05 4.39 3.36
C ILE A 132 5.58 3.10 3.99
N ALA A 133 6.70 3.15 4.73
CA ALA A 133 7.31 1.97 5.34
C ALA A 133 6.46 1.36 6.46
N SER A 134 5.69 2.19 7.18
CA SER A 134 5.04 1.80 8.43
C SER A 134 3.55 1.46 8.29
N HIS A 135 2.92 1.64 7.11
CA HIS A 135 1.48 1.47 6.96
C HIS A 135 0.95 0.05 7.31
N HIS A 136 1.82 -0.97 7.26
CA HIS A 136 1.52 -2.31 7.77
C HIS A 136 2.03 -2.57 9.20
N GLY A 137 2.49 -1.54 9.91
CA GLY A 137 2.94 -1.63 11.31
C GLY A 137 4.40 -2.01 11.49
N GLY A 138 5.21 -2.08 10.40
CA GLY A 138 6.66 -2.22 10.43
C GLY A 138 7.41 -0.90 10.63
N ALA A 139 8.74 -0.92 10.47
CA ALA A 139 9.64 0.26 10.49
C ALA A 139 9.61 1.11 11.78
N ARG A 140 9.38 0.48 12.94
CA ARG A 140 9.33 1.14 14.26
C ARG A 140 10.30 0.54 15.28
N PRO A 141 11.58 0.83 15.24
CA PRO A 141 12.37 1.47 14.18
C PRO A 141 12.80 0.51 13.08
N PHE A 142 12.62 -0.81 13.27
CA PHE A 142 13.12 -1.83 12.35
C PHE A 142 12.00 -2.39 11.48
N LEU A 143 12.33 -2.64 10.22
CA LEU A 143 11.55 -3.55 9.39
C LEU A 143 11.93 -4.97 9.78
N PRO A 144 10.96 -5.89 9.94
CA PRO A 144 11.28 -7.30 10.11
C PRO A 144 12.15 -7.77 8.94
N GLY A 145 13.29 -8.40 9.24
CA GLY A 145 14.15 -8.95 8.22
C GLY A 145 13.40 -9.92 7.32
N THR A 146 13.62 -9.83 6.02
CA THR A 146 13.19 -10.85 5.09
C THR A 146 14.40 -11.75 4.84
N GLU A 147 14.27 -13.04 5.13
CA GLU A 147 15.33 -14.02 4.86
C GLU A 147 15.52 -14.24 3.34
N HIS A 148 14.64 -13.67 2.53
CA HIS A 148 14.60 -13.88 1.10
C HIS A 148 15.11 -12.66 0.33
N ARG A 149 15.98 -12.93 -0.62
CA ARG A 149 16.47 -11.92 -1.56
C ARG A 149 15.31 -11.31 -2.31
N LEU A 150 15.18 -10.01 -2.19
CA LEU A 150 14.26 -9.22 -2.99
C LEU A 150 14.78 -9.12 -4.43
N PRO A 151 13.94 -8.86 -5.45
CA PRO A 151 14.43 -8.68 -6.80
C PRO A 151 15.47 -7.56 -6.85
N ALA A 152 16.45 -7.72 -7.70
CA ALA A 152 17.59 -6.81 -7.80
C ALA A 152 17.18 -5.43 -8.33
N ALA A 153 16.16 -5.36 -9.18
CA ALA A 153 15.70 -4.10 -9.76
C ALA A 153 14.19 -4.16 -10.06
N CYS A 154 13.52 -3.00 -9.97
CA CYS A 154 12.15 -2.83 -10.41
C CYS A 154 12.04 -1.49 -11.16
N THR A 155 11.40 -1.53 -12.33
CA THR A 155 11.08 -0.33 -13.11
C THR A 155 9.57 -0.26 -13.30
N LEU A 156 9.00 0.91 -13.08
CA LEU A 156 7.57 1.16 -13.14
C LEU A 156 7.30 2.49 -13.86
N GLU A 157 6.40 2.47 -14.83
CA GLU A 157 5.84 3.70 -15.41
C GLU A 157 4.65 4.15 -14.56
N TRP A 158 4.74 5.35 -13.98
CA TRP A 158 3.71 5.90 -13.10
C TRP A 158 3.60 7.41 -13.25
N ASP A 159 2.38 7.89 -13.52
CA ASP A 159 2.07 9.32 -13.71
C ASP A 159 3.02 10.05 -14.69
N GLY A 160 3.40 9.35 -15.76
CA GLY A 160 4.30 9.88 -16.78
C GLY A 160 5.78 9.91 -16.39
N ALA A 161 6.14 9.34 -15.25
CA ALA A 161 7.53 9.19 -14.81
C ALA A 161 7.95 7.72 -14.80
N THR A 162 9.19 7.44 -15.18
CA THR A 162 9.82 6.14 -15.00
C THR A 162 10.43 6.08 -13.61
N LEU A 163 9.87 5.24 -12.75
CA LEU A 163 10.38 4.98 -11.41
C LEU A 163 11.31 3.78 -11.48
N HIS A 164 12.44 3.86 -10.80
CA HIS A 164 13.42 2.79 -10.79
C HIS A 164 13.99 2.56 -9.40
N ALA A 165 14.09 1.29 -8.99
CA ALA A 165 14.79 0.89 -7.77
C ALA A 165 15.77 -0.24 -8.09
N ASP A 166 17.05 0.00 -7.87
CA ASP A 166 18.13 -0.97 -8.16
C ASP A 166 18.19 -2.10 -7.15
N SER A 167 17.89 -1.81 -5.88
CA SER A 167 17.89 -2.79 -4.81
C SER A 167 16.91 -2.42 -3.72
N VAL A 168 16.00 -3.33 -3.42
CA VAL A 168 15.06 -3.14 -2.31
C VAL A 168 15.76 -3.36 -0.96
N GLU A 169 16.78 -4.22 -0.91
CA GLU A 169 17.55 -4.46 0.33
C GLU A 169 18.26 -3.19 0.81
N GLU A 170 18.80 -2.38 -0.10
CA GLU A 170 19.54 -1.19 0.24
C GLU A 170 18.62 -0.09 0.78
N ALA A 171 17.48 0.14 0.14
CA ALA A 171 16.49 1.10 0.61
C ALA A 171 15.86 0.73 1.97
N LEU A 172 15.80 -0.57 2.29
CA LEU A 172 15.21 -1.03 3.54
C LEU A 172 16.19 -1.11 4.70
N ARG A 173 17.39 -1.61 4.41
CA ARG A 173 18.36 -2.01 5.41
C ARG A 173 19.22 -0.86 5.87
N LEU A 174 19.52 0.07 5.01
CA LEU A 174 20.70 0.91 5.15
C LEU A 174 20.41 2.38 5.28
N ASP A 175 19.38 2.89 4.66
CA ASP A 175 19.22 4.34 4.60
C ASP A 175 18.52 4.90 5.81
N GLY A 176 18.93 4.39 6.95
CA GLY A 176 18.58 5.04 8.16
C GLY A 176 17.09 4.95 8.50
N ALA A 177 16.40 3.83 8.21
CA ALA A 177 15.02 3.66 8.67
C ALA A 177 14.91 3.85 10.18
N ALA A 178 15.86 3.30 10.95
CA ALA A 178 15.94 3.49 12.38
C ALA A 178 16.28 4.93 12.75
N GLU A 179 17.29 5.52 12.11
CA GLU A 179 17.68 6.92 12.32
C GLU A 179 16.56 7.87 11.89
N ARG A 180 15.87 7.58 10.77
CA ARG A 180 14.69 8.31 10.32
C ARG A 180 13.59 8.27 11.39
N PHE A 181 13.26 7.08 11.88
CA PHE A 181 12.28 6.92 12.94
C PHE A 181 12.61 7.78 14.17
N TRP A 182 13.85 7.73 14.65
CA TRP A 182 14.27 8.51 15.80
C TRP A 182 14.31 10.02 15.54
N ARG A 183 14.64 10.47 14.31
CA ARG A 183 14.52 11.89 13.92
C ARG A 183 13.07 12.34 13.94
N LEU A 184 12.16 11.52 13.41
CA LEU A 184 10.73 11.82 13.38
C LEU A 184 10.11 11.81 14.79
N VAL A 185 10.52 10.87 15.66
CA VAL A 185 10.10 10.87 17.07
C VAL A 185 10.56 12.16 17.77
N ARG A 186 11.77 12.67 17.51
CA ARG A 186 12.21 13.96 18.06
C ARG A 186 11.43 15.14 17.50
N ARG A 187 10.97 15.06 16.23
CA ARG A 187 10.22 16.15 15.57
C ARG A 187 8.75 16.18 15.93
N TYR A 188 8.09 15.04 15.92
CA TYR A 188 6.64 14.90 16.09
C TYR A 188 6.23 14.38 17.47
N GLY A 189 7.17 13.91 18.28
CA GLY A 189 6.90 13.14 19.48
C GLY A 189 6.40 11.72 19.19
N TRP A 190 6.44 10.85 20.19
CA TRP A 190 5.97 9.46 20.08
C TRP A 190 4.51 9.38 19.64
N TRP A 191 3.65 10.12 20.30
CA TRP A 191 2.21 10.10 20.05
C TRP A 191 1.84 10.82 18.76
N GLY A 192 2.54 11.90 18.41
CA GLY A 192 2.33 12.62 17.16
C GLY A 192 2.66 11.75 15.95
N LEU A 193 3.80 11.07 15.95
CA LEU A 193 4.19 10.17 14.86
C LEU A 193 3.22 9.00 14.75
N ALA A 194 2.88 8.33 15.87
CA ALA A 194 1.92 7.23 15.88
C ALA A 194 0.53 7.67 15.41
N TYR A 195 0.13 8.90 15.69
CA TYR A 195 -1.13 9.46 15.22
C TYR A 195 -1.16 9.64 13.70
N LEU A 196 -0.08 10.17 13.11
CA LEU A 196 0.04 10.32 11.66
C LEU A 196 0.03 8.96 10.94
N GLU A 197 0.74 7.97 11.48
CA GLU A 197 0.71 6.59 10.98
C GLU A 197 -0.70 5.99 11.05
N ALA A 198 -1.44 6.24 12.14
CA ALA A 198 -2.80 5.76 12.30
C ALA A 198 -3.77 6.36 11.28
N ILE A 199 -3.60 7.64 10.92
CA ILE A 199 -4.44 8.31 9.91
C ILE A 199 -4.30 7.61 8.55
N LEU A 200 -3.07 7.39 8.08
CA LEU A 200 -2.84 6.70 6.80
C LEU A 200 -3.41 5.28 6.84
N ARG A 201 -3.11 4.54 7.88
CA ARG A 201 -3.56 3.15 8.03
C ARG A 201 -5.09 3.01 8.07
N LEU A 202 -5.76 3.90 8.80
CA LEU A 202 -7.22 3.91 8.87
C LEU A 202 -7.85 4.34 7.53
N ALA A 203 -7.23 5.26 6.81
CA ALA A 203 -7.67 5.66 5.48
C ALA A 203 -7.59 4.48 4.49
N ASP A 204 -6.47 3.75 4.49
CA ASP A 204 -6.29 2.53 3.70
C ASP A 204 -7.33 1.45 4.06
N TRP A 205 -7.52 1.17 5.34
CA TRP A 205 -8.52 0.18 5.77
C TRP A 205 -9.94 0.56 5.34
N ARG A 206 -10.35 1.80 5.54
CA ARG A 206 -11.67 2.29 5.12
C ARG A 206 -11.86 2.25 3.62
N GLN A 207 -10.81 2.60 2.86
CA GLN A 207 -10.86 2.47 1.40
C GLN A 207 -10.98 1.01 1.00
N SER A 208 -10.23 0.13 1.65
CA SER A 208 -10.28 -1.31 1.43
C SER A 208 -11.64 -1.92 1.73
N GLU A 209 -12.31 -1.47 2.79
CA GLU A 209 -13.67 -1.88 3.15
C GLU A 209 -14.70 -1.38 2.12
N HIS A 210 -14.60 -0.12 1.72
CA HIS A 210 -15.47 0.46 0.69
C HIS A 210 -15.39 -0.32 -0.63
N GLU A 211 -14.19 -0.66 -1.08
CA GLU A 211 -13.95 -1.42 -2.30
C GLU A 211 -14.53 -2.85 -2.26
N GLN A 212 -14.62 -3.44 -1.07
CA GLN A 212 -15.22 -4.76 -0.88
C GLN A 212 -16.75 -4.71 -0.83
N THR A 213 -17.33 -3.60 -0.36
CA THR A 213 -18.77 -3.45 -0.15
C THR A 213 -19.51 -2.83 -1.34
N ALA A 214 -18.81 -2.15 -2.25
CA ALA A 214 -19.41 -1.44 -3.38
C ALA A 214 -20.25 -2.32 -4.34
N ASP A 215 -20.11 -3.65 -4.29
CA ASP A 215 -20.88 -4.64 -5.04
C ASP A 215 -21.76 -5.55 -4.14
N GLY A 216 -21.83 -5.30 -2.83
CA GLY A 216 -22.79 -5.98 -1.97
C GLY A 216 -24.22 -5.49 -2.24
N PRO A 217 -25.27 -6.33 -2.05
CA PRO A 217 -26.66 -5.85 -2.17
C PRO A 217 -26.81 -4.64 -1.25
N GLN A 218 -27.19 -3.51 -1.83
CA GLN A 218 -27.56 -2.32 -1.07
C GLN A 218 -28.59 -2.76 -0.02
N MET A 219 -28.19 -2.80 1.25
CA MET A 219 -29.15 -2.92 2.34
C MET A 219 -30.06 -1.70 2.20
N ARG A 220 -31.32 -1.96 1.84
CA ARG A 220 -32.34 -0.91 1.77
C ARG A 220 -32.38 -0.28 3.16
N GLU A 221 -32.07 1.00 3.25
CA GLU A 221 -32.45 1.85 4.37
C GLU A 221 -33.96 1.69 4.56
N GLY A 222 -34.41 0.97 5.55
CA GLY A 222 -35.86 0.86 5.80
C GLY A 222 -36.35 -0.26 6.71
N GLU A 223 -35.51 -1.10 7.30
CA GLU A 223 -36.00 -2.02 8.36
C GLU A 223 -35.52 -1.52 9.73
N GLY A 224 -36.34 -0.58 10.25
CA GLY A 224 -36.23 -0.12 11.63
C GLY A 224 -36.40 -1.27 12.62
N TRP A 225 -35.56 -1.29 13.61
CA TRP A 225 -35.70 -2.10 14.80
C TRP A 225 -37.08 -1.88 15.44
N ARG A 226 -37.92 -2.90 15.46
CA ARG A 226 -39.08 -3.04 16.37
C ARG A 226 -38.78 -4.08 17.44
#